data_3cab5ccade52b5189087918be8ab053d
#
_entry.id   3cab5ccade52b5189087918be8ab053d
#
_cell.length_a   1.000
_cell.length_b   1.000
_cell.length_c   1.000
_cell.angle_alpha   90.00
_cell.angle_beta   90.00
_cell.angle_gamma   90.00
#
_symmetry.space_group_name_H-M   'P 1'
#
loop_
_entity.id
_entity.type
_entity.pdbx_description
1 polymer ?
#
loop_
_entity_poly.entity_id
_entity_poly.type
_entity_poly.pdbx_seq_one_letter_code
_entity_poly.pdbx_strand_id
1 'polypeptide(L)'
;AASDVYKRQDENGRLWEPRNSNKKRIGEMVSVQWGLQNSDNWVTAWLMSQLSPYTFVRLLHSFGLKNEMDPVVSICLGTPDVSVGEMVSGYTTFANKGIRVEPLYVTRIEDPYGNTIANFNSQMSEVLTEDASYKMLHMLKNVIDGGTGGRIRARYGIKAPMGGKTGTTQNNSDGWFMGFTPSLVSGVWAVSYTHLRAHETDQYL
;
A
#
# COMPACT_ATOMS: atom_id res chain seq x y z
N ALA A 1 11.44 -11.79 12.85
CA ALA A 1 10.03 -12.18 12.96
C ALA A 1 9.90 -13.67 12.64
N ALA A 2 9.08 -14.38 13.40
CA ALA A 2 8.76 -15.77 13.12
C ALA A 2 7.71 -15.84 12.00
N SER A 3 7.94 -16.65 10.98
CA SER A 3 6.93 -17.01 9.98
C SER A 3 6.09 -18.18 10.47
N ASP A 4 5.63 -18.08 11.72
CA ASP A 4 4.75 -19.09 12.31
C ASP A 4 3.30 -18.64 12.21
N VAL A 5 2.37 -19.60 12.28
CA VAL A 5 0.94 -19.31 12.23
C VAL A 5 0.56 -18.41 13.40
N TYR A 6 0.20 -17.17 13.08
CA TYR A 6 -0.23 -16.21 14.07
C TYR A 6 -1.70 -16.43 14.38
N LYS A 7 -1.99 -16.79 15.63
CA LYS A 7 -3.36 -17.00 16.13
C LYS A 7 -3.66 -16.03 17.26
N ARG A 8 -4.74 -15.27 17.15
CA ARG A 8 -5.21 -14.39 18.21
C ARG A 8 -6.72 -14.51 18.37
N GLN A 9 -7.19 -14.47 19.60
CA GLN A 9 -8.62 -14.32 19.85
C GLN A 9 -9.02 -12.85 19.70
N ASP A 10 -10.12 -12.59 19.00
CA ASP A 10 -10.78 -11.30 18.99
C ASP A 10 -11.53 -11.03 20.31
N GLU A 11 -12.15 -9.86 20.42
CA GLU A 11 -12.92 -9.45 21.62
C GLU A 11 -14.07 -10.40 21.95
N ASN A 12 -14.54 -11.20 20.97
CA ASN A 12 -15.60 -12.18 21.12
C ASN A 12 -15.07 -13.62 21.32
N GLY A 13 -13.74 -13.77 21.53
CA GLY A 13 -13.11 -15.07 21.74
C GLY A 13 -12.96 -15.89 20.43
N ARG A 14 -13.24 -15.32 19.25
CA ARG A 14 -13.06 -16.00 17.98
C ARG A 14 -11.59 -16.00 17.58
N LEU A 15 -11.12 -17.14 17.10
CA LEU A 15 -9.74 -17.29 16.65
C LEU A 15 -9.58 -16.59 15.29
N TRP A 16 -8.76 -15.53 15.27
CA TRP A 16 -8.32 -14.91 14.04
C TRP A 16 -6.97 -15.49 13.61
N GLU A 17 -6.94 -16.05 12.41
CA GLU A 17 -5.77 -16.66 11.81
C GLU A 17 -5.65 -16.18 10.36
N PRO A 18 -4.67 -15.29 10.05
CA PRO A 18 -4.47 -14.84 8.68
C PRO A 18 -3.96 -15.98 7.80
N ARG A 19 -4.52 -16.10 6.60
CA ARG A 19 -4.03 -17.06 5.61
C ARG A 19 -2.86 -16.50 4.84
N ASN A 20 -1.86 -17.31 4.60
CA ASN A 20 -0.71 -16.98 3.75
C ASN A 20 -0.84 -17.67 2.38
N SER A 21 -0.64 -16.90 1.30
CA SER A 21 -0.58 -17.45 -0.06
C SER A 21 0.71 -18.25 -0.28
N ASN A 22 1.80 -17.81 0.35
CA ASN A 22 3.09 -18.46 0.31
C ASN A 22 3.28 -19.33 1.55
N LYS A 23 3.45 -20.62 1.34
CA LYS A 23 3.70 -21.60 2.42
C LYS A 23 5.18 -21.93 2.63
N LYS A 24 6.08 -21.17 1.98
CA LYS A 24 7.53 -21.34 2.16
C LYS A 24 7.97 -20.79 3.51
N ARG A 25 8.93 -21.45 4.12
CA ARG A 25 9.58 -21.01 5.37
C ARG A 25 8.65 -20.91 6.58
N ILE A 26 7.61 -21.76 6.65
CA ILE A 26 6.73 -21.87 7.82
C ILE A 26 7.56 -22.32 9.02
N GLY A 27 7.42 -21.64 10.16
CA GLY A 27 8.16 -21.94 11.39
C GLY A 27 9.61 -21.45 11.42
N GLU A 28 10.08 -20.81 10.34
CA GLU A 28 11.45 -20.27 10.31
C GLU A 28 11.50 -18.82 10.80
N MET A 29 12.65 -18.45 11.36
CA MET A 29 12.95 -17.04 11.63
C MET A 29 13.29 -16.31 10.34
N VAL A 30 12.50 -15.30 9.99
CA VAL A 30 12.68 -14.50 8.78
C VAL A 30 12.82 -13.02 9.10
N SER A 31 13.47 -12.27 8.21
CA SER A 31 13.54 -10.81 8.35
C SER A 31 12.20 -10.15 8.00
N VAL A 32 11.95 -8.96 8.55
CA VAL A 32 10.80 -8.11 8.17
C VAL A 32 10.84 -7.77 6.67
N GLN A 33 12.03 -7.53 6.14
CA GLN A 33 12.25 -7.30 4.71
C GLN A 33 11.76 -8.48 3.87
N TRP A 34 12.09 -9.71 4.26
CA TRP A 34 11.60 -10.91 3.57
C TRP A 34 10.07 -11.01 3.63
N GLY A 35 9.49 -10.71 4.79
CA GLY A 35 8.04 -10.70 4.99
C GLY A 35 7.34 -9.73 4.03
N LEU A 36 7.81 -8.48 3.94
CA LEU A 36 7.27 -7.49 3.03
C LEU A 36 7.48 -7.88 1.55
N GLN A 37 8.66 -8.35 1.21
CA GLN A 37 9.05 -8.79 -0.13
C GLN A 37 8.14 -9.90 -0.67
N ASN A 38 7.76 -10.84 0.19
CA ASN A 38 6.92 -11.98 -0.15
C ASN A 38 5.44 -11.78 0.20
N SER A 39 5.07 -10.61 0.72
CA SER A 39 3.70 -10.31 1.17
C SER A 39 3.19 -11.32 2.20
N ASP A 40 4.02 -11.61 3.22
CA ASP A 40 3.74 -12.59 4.24
C ASP A 40 2.80 -12.01 5.30
N ASN A 41 1.61 -12.59 5.42
CA ASN A 41 0.57 -12.11 6.32
C ASN A 41 0.88 -12.43 7.80
N TRP A 42 1.62 -13.49 8.07
CA TRP A 42 1.98 -13.85 9.45
C TRP A 42 3.03 -12.90 10.02
N VAL A 43 4.04 -12.55 9.22
CA VAL A 43 5.02 -11.50 9.60
C VAL A 43 4.31 -10.16 9.82
N THR A 44 3.35 -9.80 8.97
CA THR A 44 2.56 -8.58 9.11
C THR A 44 1.72 -8.60 10.38
N ALA A 45 1.03 -9.69 10.66
CA ALA A 45 0.23 -9.86 11.87
C ALA A 45 1.11 -9.85 13.15
N TRP A 46 2.29 -10.47 13.09
CA TRP A 46 3.25 -10.41 14.18
C TRP A 46 3.72 -8.98 14.45
N LEU A 47 4.05 -8.21 13.41
CA LEU A 47 4.38 -6.78 13.57
C LEU A 47 3.23 -6.01 14.21
N MET A 48 1.99 -6.26 13.76
CA MET A 48 0.81 -5.61 14.32
C MET A 48 0.60 -5.96 15.79
N SER A 49 1.02 -7.15 16.24
CA SER A 49 0.94 -7.51 17.67
C SER A 49 1.87 -6.70 18.57
N GLN A 50 2.88 -6.04 18.00
CA GLN A 50 3.81 -5.15 18.72
C GLN A 50 3.29 -3.69 18.77
N LEU A 51 2.18 -3.41 18.07
CA LEU A 51 1.57 -2.09 17.97
C LEU A 51 0.12 -2.13 18.47
N SER A 52 -0.35 -0.99 18.95
CA SER A 52 -1.78 -0.80 19.19
C SER A 52 -2.51 -0.52 17.87
N PRO A 53 -3.63 -1.19 17.57
CA PRO A 53 -4.46 -0.87 16.40
C PRO A 53 -4.86 0.61 16.34
N TYR A 54 -5.17 1.23 17.48
CA TYR A 54 -5.44 2.68 17.55
C TYR A 54 -4.26 3.54 17.09
N THR A 55 -3.05 3.19 17.52
CA THR A 55 -1.82 3.89 17.10
C THR A 55 -1.60 3.72 15.59
N PHE A 56 -1.89 2.53 15.07
CA PHE A 56 -1.77 2.24 13.65
C PHE A 56 -2.79 3.03 12.82
N VAL A 57 -4.06 3.11 13.23
CA VAL A 57 -5.08 3.95 12.58
C VAL A 57 -4.65 5.42 12.54
N ARG A 58 -4.15 5.95 13.65
CA ARG A 58 -3.64 7.33 13.70
C ARG A 58 -2.48 7.53 12.70
N LEU A 59 -1.60 6.57 12.58
CA LEU A 59 -0.53 6.60 11.59
C LEU A 59 -1.09 6.60 10.17
N LEU A 60 -2.07 5.76 9.84
CA LEU A 60 -2.72 5.74 8.54
C LEU A 60 -3.37 7.09 8.20
N HIS A 61 -4.03 7.73 9.16
CA HIS A 61 -4.56 9.09 8.97
C HIS A 61 -3.45 10.12 8.69
N SER A 62 -2.29 10.01 9.33
CA SER A 62 -1.15 10.90 9.02
C SER A 62 -0.60 10.69 7.60
N PHE A 63 -0.73 9.50 7.05
CA PHE A 63 -0.44 9.21 5.63
C PHE A 63 -1.51 9.75 4.67
N GLY A 64 -2.62 10.29 5.20
CA GLY A 64 -3.68 10.92 4.41
C GLY A 64 -4.85 10.04 4.03
N LEU A 65 -4.97 8.85 4.63
CA LEU A 65 -6.16 8.03 4.52
C LEU A 65 -7.25 8.62 5.43
N LYS A 66 -8.38 9.04 4.86
CA LYS A 66 -9.36 9.89 5.56
C LYS A 66 -10.57 9.14 6.11
N ASN A 67 -10.84 7.94 5.58
CA ASN A 67 -11.98 7.15 5.98
C ASN A 67 -11.90 6.71 7.44
N GLU A 68 -13.06 6.54 8.07
CA GLU A 68 -13.14 5.90 9.37
C GLU A 68 -12.63 4.45 9.28
N MET A 69 -11.85 4.05 10.25
CA MET A 69 -11.20 2.74 10.30
C MET A 69 -11.36 2.13 11.67
N ASP A 70 -11.94 0.95 11.72
CA ASP A 70 -12.02 0.20 12.97
C ASP A 70 -10.62 -0.20 13.44
N PRO A 71 -10.25 0.10 14.70
CA PRO A 71 -8.92 -0.23 15.24
C PRO A 71 -8.83 -1.70 15.64
N VAL A 72 -8.94 -2.59 14.65
CA VAL A 72 -8.86 -4.05 14.81
C VAL A 72 -7.54 -4.59 14.26
N VAL A 73 -7.10 -5.76 14.73
CA VAL A 73 -5.80 -6.34 14.32
C VAL A 73 -5.73 -6.62 12.82
N SER A 74 -6.84 -7.02 12.21
CA SER A 74 -6.92 -7.33 10.78
C SER A 74 -6.66 -6.13 9.86
N ILE A 75 -6.70 -4.90 10.38
CA ILE A 75 -6.40 -3.67 9.63
C ILE A 75 -5.01 -3.73 8.96
N CYS A 76 -4.06 -4.45 9.55
CA CYS A 76 -2.71 -4.63 9.00
C CYS A 76 -2.68 -5.39 7.67
N LEU A 77 -3.77 -6.07 7.31
CA LEU A 77 -3.91 -6.79 6.05
C LEU A 77 -4.66 -5.98 4.98
N GLY A 78 -4.98 -4.71 5.27
CA GLY A 78 -5.62 -3.82 4.30
C GLY A 78 -7.12 -4.00 4.19
N THR A 79 -7.81 -4.19 5.32
CA THR A 79 -9.27 -4.32 5.35
C THR A 79 -10.04 -3.01 5.10
N PRO A 80 -9.54 -1.79 5.43
CA PRO A 80 -10.26 -0.56 5.19
C PRO A 80 -10.41 -0.23 3.70
N ASP A 81 -11.53 0.38 3.36
CA ASP A 81 -11.75 0.96 2.04
C ASP A 81 -10.95 2.25 1.89
N VAL A 82 -10.21 2.35 0.80
CA VAL A 82 -9.36 3.51 0.49
C VAL A 82 -9.42 3.82 -1.00
N SER A 83 -9.27 5.08 -1.37
CA SER A 83 -9.18 5.47 -2.77
C SER A 83 -7.75 5.32 -3.31
N VAL A 84 -7.63 5.15 -4.63
CA VAL A 84 -6.32 5.15 -5.30
C VAL A 84 -5.58 6.46 -5.05
N GLY A 85 -6.30 7.60 -5.04
CA GLY A 85 -5.73 8.92 -4.79
C GLY A 85 -5.12 9.05 -3.40
N GLU A 86 -5.79 8.55 -2.36
CA GLU A 86 -5.27 8.52 -0.98
C GLU A 86 -4.01 7.64 -0.88
N MET A 87 -4.04 6.46 -1.50
CA MET A 87 -2.88 5.57 -1.53
C MET A 87 -1.69 6.19 -2.24
N VAL A 88 -1.89 6.83 -3.39
CA VAL A 88 -0.82 7.55 -4.11
C VAL A 88 -0.27 8.68 -3.23
N SER A 89 -1.13 9.49 -2.60
CA SER A 89 -0.72 10.55 -1.67
C SER A 89 0.10 9.98 -0.51
N GLY A 90 -0.35 8.89 0.12
CA GLY A 90 0.38 8.22 1.20
C GLY A 90 1.76 7.72 0.76
N TYR A 91 1.86 7.14 -0.42
CA TYR A 91 3.14 6.64 -0.96
C TYR A 91 4.14 7.74 -1.32
N THR A 92 3.69 8.99 -1.54
CA THR A 92 4.62 10.13 -1.69
C THR A 92 5.51 10.29 -0.48
N THR A 93 5.05 9.94 0.72
CA THR A 93 5.82 9.97 1.96
C THR A 93 7.11 9.16 1.85
N PHE A 94 7.05 7.95 1.29
CA PHE A 94 8.23 7.10 1.12
C PHE A 94 9.18 7.65 0.05
N ALA A 95 8.64 8.17 -1.05
CA ALA A 95 9.43 8.74 -2.13
C ALA A 95 10.05 10.10 -1.76
N ASN A 96 9.48 10.83 -0.80
CA ASN A 96 9.83 12.18 -0.42
C ASN A 96 10.38 12.27 1.02
N LYS A 97 11.28 11.38 1.40
CA LYS A 97 12.05 11.41 2.65
C LYS A 97 11.21 11.49 3.94
N GLY A 98 10.01 10.94 3.92
CA GLY A 98 9.08 10.96 5.06
C GLY A 98 8.09 12.12 5.06
N ILE A 99 8.16 13.00 4.08
CA ILE A 99 7.26 14.16 3.94
C ILE A 99 6.12 13.80 2.99
N ARG A 100 4.89 13.79 3.51
CA ARG A 100 3.68 13.66 2.71
C ARG A 100 3.35 14.98 2.04
N VAL A 101 2.97 14.93 0.77
CA VAL A 101 2.48 16.07 0.00
C VAL A 101 1.01 15.84 -0.31
N GLU A 102 0.15 16.80 0.03
CA GLU A 102 -1.26 16.73 -0.36
C GLU A 102 -1.40 16.90 -1.87
N PRO A 103 -2.24 16.08 -2.54
CA PRO A 103 -2.52 16.24 -3.96
C PRO A 103 -3.09 17.63 -4.26
N LEU A 104 -2.53 18.30 -5.24
CA LEU A 104 -2.97 19.59 -5.72
C LEU A 104 -3.46 19.44 -7.16
N TYR A 105 -4.74 19.70 -7.38
CA TYR A 105 -5.37 19.57 -8.71
C TYR A 105 -5.48 20.90 -9.44
N VAL A 106 -5.50 22.01 -8.70
CA VAL A 106 -5.59 23.37 -9.23
C VAL A 106 -4.47 24.19 -8.62
N THR A 107 -3.54 24.64 -9.43
CA THR A 107 -2.41 25.48 -8.97
C THR A 107 -2.74 26.96 -9.00
N ARG A 108 -3.58 27.38 -10.00
CA ARG A 108 -3.90 28.78 -10.23
C ARG A 108 -5.25 28.92 -10.93
N ILE A 109 -5.96 29.97 -10.61
CA ILE A 109 -7.16 30.44 -11.31
C ILE A 109 -6.84 31.81 -11.90
N GLU A 110 -7.14 32.01 -13.18
CA GLU A 110 -6.94 33.22 -13.91
C GLU A 110 -8.27 33.74 -14.53
N ASP A 111 -8.39 35.04 -14.73
CA ASP A 111 -9.47 35.62 -15.52
C ASP A 111 -9.20 35.44 -17.03
N PRO A 112 -10.16 35.78 -17.91
CA PRO A 112 -9.97 35.73 -19.36
C PRO A 112 -8.85 36.63 -19.91
N TYR A 113 -8.37 37.58 -19.11
CA TYR A 113 -7.31 38.53 -19.45
C TYR A 113 -5.93 38.09 -18.95
N GLY A 114 -5.84 36.91 -18.26
CA GLY A 114 -4.60 36.38 -17.72
C GLY A 114 -4.22 36.92 -16.34
N ASN A 115 -5.09 37.68 -15.68
CA ASN A 115 -4.83 38.12 -14.31
C ASN A 115 -5.10 36.99 -13.33
N THR A 116 -4.17 36.77 -12.42
CA THR A 116 -4.31 35.73 -11.38
C THR A 116 -5.38 36.13 -10.37
N ILE A 117 -6.43 35.32 -10.24
CA ILE A 117 -7.49 35.46 -9.24
C ILE A 117 -7.08 34.79 -7.93
N ALA A 118 -6.51 33.57 -8.02
CA ALA A 118 -6.07 32.79 -6.86
C ALA A 118 -4.89 31.88 -7.21
N ASN A 119 -4.01 31.66 -6.23
CA ASN A 119 -2.94 30.67 -6.26
C ASN A 119 -3.15 29.66 -5.14
N PHE A 120 -2.81 28.40 -5.40
CA PHE A 120 -2.88 27.31 -4.43
C PHE A 120 -1.53 26.61 -4.34
N ASN A 121 -1.17 26.20 -3.15
CA ASN A 121 0.05 25.44 -2.87
C ASN A 121 -0.29 24.14 -2.13
N SER A 122 0.45 23.07 -2.43
CA SER A 122 0.33 21.81 -1.70
C SER A 122 0.71 21.99 -0.24
N GLN A 123 -0.09 21.40 0.64
CA GLN A 123 0.27 21.26 2.05
C GLN A 123 1.26 20.10 2.20
N MET A 124 2.25 20.28 3.07
CA MET A 124 3.26 19.29 3.37
C MET A 124 3.26 18.97 4.86
N SER A 125 3.42 17.71 5.21
CA SER A 125 3.51 17.25 6.60
C SER A 125 4.55 16.16 6.75
N GLU A 126 5.39 16.25 7.77
CA GLU A 126 6.29 15.17 8.14
C GLU A 126 5.48 14.04 8.79
N VAL A 127 5.55 12.84 8.23
CA VAL A 127 4.86 11.63 8.69
C VAL A 127 5.85 10.62 9.25
N LEU A 128 7.00 10.50 8.61
CA LEU A 128 8.09 9.62 9.01
C LEU A 128 9.40 10.41 9.09
N THR A 129 10.32 9.93 9.92
CA THR A 129 11.71 10.40 9.85
C THR A 129 12.33 9.98 8.52
N GLU A 130 13.32 10.73 8.04
CA GLU A 130 14.05 10.42 6.80
C GLU A 130 14.65 8.99 6.85
N ASP A 131 15.21 8.58 8.00
CA ASP A 131 15.78 7.24 8.21
C ASP A 131 14.72 6.14 8.08
N ALA A 132 13.54 6.31 8.69
CA ALA A 132 12.44 5.35 8.58
C ALA A 132 11.92 5.23 7.15
N SER A 133 11.78 6.37 6.47
CA SER A 133 11.39 6.44 5.05
C SER A 133 12.41 5.72 4.16
N TYR A 134 13.70 5.96 4.36
CA TYR A 134 14.77 5.31 3.60
C TYR A 134 14.78 3.79 3.78
N LYS A 135 14.60 3.30 5.02
CA LYS A 135 14.49 1.86 5.31
C LYS A 135 13.29 1.23 4.60
N MET A 136 12.12 1.90 4.63
CA MET A 136 10.93 1.43 3.93
C MET A 136 11.12 1.42 2.42
N LEU A 137 11.70 2.50 1.85
CA LEU A 137 12.04 2.59 0.44
C LEU A 137 12.93 1.42 -0.01
N HIS A 138 13.96 1.09 0.78
CA HIS A 138 14.83 -0.06 0.51
C HIS A 138 14.06 -1.38 0.52
N MET A 139 13.17 -1.59 1.48
CA MET A 139 12.34 -2.79 1.55
C MET A 139 11.36 -2.88 0.37
N LEU A 140 10.73 -1.78 -0.03
CA LEU A 140 9.81 -1.71 -1.17
C LEU A 140 10.52 -1.94 -2.51
N LYS A 141 11.78 -1.53 -2.63
CA LYS A 141 12.62 -1.85 -3.78
C LYS A 141 12.82 -3.36 -3.92
N ASN A 142 13.06 -4.07 -2.82
CA ASN A 142 13.24 -5.53 -2.84
C ASN A 142 11.97 -6.28 -3.26
N VAL A 143 10.77 -5.73 -3.04
CA VAL A 143 9.51 -6.28 -3.58
C VAL A 143 9.56 -6.36 -5.11
N ILE A 144 10.13 -5.35 -5.76
CA ILE A 144 10.27 -5.28 -7.22
C ILE A 144 11.44 -6.13 -7.72
N ASP A 145 12.57 -6.11 -7.02
CA ASP A 145 13.81 -6.75 -7.50
C ASP A 145 13.80 -8.27 -7.34
N GLY A 146 13.01 -8.82 -6.42
CA GLY A 146 12.97 -10.28 -6.22
C GLY A 146 11.75 -10.79 -5.45
N GLY A 147 10.73 -9.95 -5.26
CA GLY A 147 9.50 -10.27 -4.53
C GLY A 147 8.28 -10.43 -5.44
N THR A 148 7.11 -10.14 -4.86
CA THR A 148 5.80 -10.26 -5.53
C THR A 148 5.66 -9.34 -6.75
N GLY A 149 6.42 -8.24 -6.82
CA GLY A 149 6.51 -7.33 -7.98
C GLY A 149 7.56 -7.73 -9.02
N GLY A 150 8.27 -8.84 -8.86
CA GLY A 150 9.40 -9.25 -9.70
C GLY A 150 9.08 -9.44 -11.18
N ARG A 151 7.81 -9.60 -11.55
CA ARG A 151 7.36 -9.63 -12.95
C ARG A 151 7.76 -8.38 -13.73
N ILE A 152 7.87 -7.23 -13.08
CA ILE A 152 8.29 -5.96 -13.69
C ILE A 152 9.69 -6.12 -14.26
N ARG A 153 10.59 -6.80 -13.56
CA ARG A 153 11.94 -7.11 -14.02
C ARG A 153 11.97 -8.26 -15.03
N ALA A 154 11.37 -9.39 -14.64
CA ALA A 154 11.52 -10.65 -15.37
C ALA A 154 10.72 -10.69 -16.68
N ARG A 155 9.48 -10.15 -16.69
CA ARG A 155 8.59 -10.25 -17.85
C ARG A 155 8.65 -9.00 -18.73
N TYR A 156 8.71 -7.82 -18.10
CA TYR A 156 8.62 -6.55 -18.84
C TYR A 156 9.99 -5.88 -19.06
N GLY A 157 11.07 -6.44 -18.49
CA GLY A 157 12.43 -5.96 -18.71
C GLY A 157 12.72 -4.54 -18.21
N ILE A 158 11.84 -3.98 -17.36
CA ILE A 158 12.01 -2.61 -16.85
C ILE A 158 13.13 -2.60 -15.82
N LYS A 159 14.22 -1.87 -16.12
CA LYS A 159 15.43 -1.78 -15.29
C LYS A 159 15.51 -0.50 -14.45
N ALA A 160 14.61 0.45 -14.65
CA ALA A 160 14.61 1.72 -13.93
C ALA A 160 14.60 1.49 -12.40
N PRO A 161 15.30 2.34 -11.61
CA PRO A 161 15.20 2.31 -10.16
C PRO A 161 13.74 2.55 -9.75
N MET A 162 13.17 1.61 -8.98
CA MET A 162 11.80 1.70 -8.52
C MET A 162 11.56 0.82 -7.30
N GLY A 163 10.58 1.22 -6.51
CA GLY A 163 10.01 0.43 -5.43
C GLY A 163 8.50 0.31 -5.60
N GLY A 164 7.89 -0.61 -4.88
CA GLY A 164 6.44 -0.76 -4.95
C GLY A 164 5.91 -1.93 -4.13
N LYS A 165 4.60 -2.07 -4.13
CA LYS A 165 3.90 -3.14 -3.42
C LYS A 165 2.68 -3.59 -4.19
N THR A 166 2.51 -4.89 -4.28
CA THR A 166 1.30 -5.54 -4.78
C THR A 166 0.29 -5.71 -3.65
N GLY A 167 -0.99 -5.60 -3.95
CA GLY A 167 -2.10 -5.98 -3.09
C GLY A 167 -3.03 -6.90 -3.86
N THR A 168 -3.60 -7.88 -3.17
CA THR A 168 -4.61 -8.79 -3.76
C THR A 168 -5.61 -9.11 -2.67
N THR A 169 -6.89 -8.88 -2.95
CA THR A 169 -7.95 -9.22 -2.01
C THR A 169 -8.29 -10.71 -2.06
N GLN A 170 -9.11 -11.13 -1.09
CA GLN A 170 -9.56 -12.51 -1.04
C GLN A 170 -10.31 -12.89 -2.32
N ASN A 171 -10.10 -14.13 -2.77
CA ASN A 171 -10.68 -14.68 -4.00
C ASN A 171 -10.23 -13.97 -5.30
N ASN A 172 -9.15 -13.17 -5.25
CA ASN A 172 -8.64 -12.38 -6.39
C ASN A 172 -9.71 -11.47 -7.02
N SER A 173 -10.64 -10.95 -6.21
CA SER A 173 -11.71 -10.08 -6.70
C SER A 173 -11.17 -8.74 -7.18
N ASP A 174 -10.09 -8.26 -6.58
CA ASP A 174 -9.36 -7.09 -7.06
C ASP A 174 -7.85 -7.22 -6.83
N GLY A 175 -7.11 -6.39 -7.54
CA GLY A 175 -5.66 -6.30 -7.45
C GLY A 175 -5.19 -4.86 -7.36
N TRP A 176 -4.22 -4.61 -6.48
CA TRP A 176 -3.58 -3.33 -6.29
C TRP A 176 -2.11 -3.39 -6.68
N PHE A 177 -1.63 -2.32 -7.26
CA PHE A 177 -0.21 -2.07 -7.36
C PHE A 177 0.08 -0.59 -7.07
N MET A 178 0.94 -0.37 -6.09
CA MET A 178 1.51 0.95 -5.81
C MET A 178 2.98 0.91 -6.17
N GLY A 179 3.43 1.85 -6.99
CA GLY A 179 4.81 1.92 -7.43
C GLY A 179 5.34 3.36 -7.45
N PHE A 180 6.64 3.49 -7.28
CA PHE A 180 7.31 4.77 -7.37
C PHE A 180 8.71 4.64 -7.96
N THR A 181 9.12 5.68 -8.66
CA THR A 181 10.47 5.94 -9.14
C THR A 181 11.00 7.21 -8.47
N PRO A 182 12.23 7.64 -8.70
CA PRO A 182 12.71 8.91 -8.16
C PRO A 182 11.88 10.15 -8.54
N SER A 183 11.08 10.09 -9.61
CA SER A 183 10.32 11.24 -10.14
C SER A 183 8.82 11.02 -10.26
N LEU A 184 8.31 9.83 -9.95
CA LEU A 184 6.90 9.49 -10.15
C LEU A 184 6.40 8.53 -9.08
N VAL A 185 5.22 8.80 -8.52
CA VAL A 185 4.44 7.86 -7.73
C VAL A 185 3.16 7.53 -8.51
N SER A 186 2.84 6.26 -8.63
CA SER A 186 1.67 5.78 -9.38
C SER A 186 0.98 4.65 -8.64
N GLY A 187 -0.33 4.58 -8.79
CA GLY A 187 -1.14 3.51 -8.24
C GLY A 187 -2.18 3.02 -9.24
N VAL A 188 -2.48 1.75 -9.20
CA VAL A 188 -3.55 1.15 -9.97
C VAL A 188 -4.36 0.19 -9.10
N TRP A 189 -5.66 0.24 -9.29
CA TRP A 189 -6.64 -0.70 -8.75
C TRP A 189 -7.39 -1.33 -9.91
N ALA A 190 -7.33 -2.65 -10.01
CA ALA A 190 -7.97 -3.43 -11.04
C ALA A 190 -8.99 -4.37 -10.39
N VAL A 191 -10.21 -4.37 -10.89
CA VAL A 191 -11.34 -5.16 -10.39
C VAL A 191 -11.76 -6.17 -11.43
N SER A 192 -12.00 -7.40 -11.00
CA SER A 192 -12.66 -8.40 -11.84
C SER A 192 -14.16 -8.42 -11.51
N TYR A 193 -14.96 -7.84 -12.38
CA TYR A 193 -16.40 -7.97 -12.30
C TYR A 193 -16.82 -9.31 -12.89
N THR A 194 -16.99 -10.34 -12.06
CA THR A 194 -17.67 -11.56 -12.47
C THR A 194 -19.18 -11.30 -12.47
N HIS A 195 -19.65 -10.53 -13.44
CA HIS A 195 -21.08 -10.49 -13.73
C HIS A 195 -21.47 -11.72 -14.53
N LEU A 196 -22.54 -12.39 -14.09
CA LEU A 196 -23.24 -13.47 -14.80
C LEU A 196 -23.85 -13.03 -16.16
N ARG A 197 -23.45 -11.89 -16.70
CA ARG A 197 -23.77 -11.37 -18.03
C ARG A 197 -22.48 -11.05 -18.81
N ALA A 198 -21.70 -12.10 -19.09
CA ALA A 198 -20.52 -12.02 -19.93
C ALA A 198 -20.86 -11.98 -21.43
N HIS A 199 -21.88 -11.22 -21.86
CA HIS A 199 -22.22 -11.10 -23.27
C HIS A 199 -22.11 -9.69 -23.85
N GLU A 200 -21.73 -8.67 -23.06
CA GLU A 200 -21.69 -7.30 -23.57
C GLU A 200 -20.27 -6.69 -23.68
N THR A 201 -19.24 -7.35 -23.18
CA THR A 201 -17.86 -6.80 -23.21
C THR A 201 -16.99 -7.30 -24.38
N ASP A 202 -17.41 -8.32 -25.12
CA ASP A 202 -16.65 -8.85 -26.27
C ASP A 202 -16.87 -8.08 -27.57
N GLN A 203 -17.69 -7.02 -27.57
CA GLN A 203 -17.96 -6.25 -28.80
C GLN A 203 -17.10 -4.99 -28.98
N TYR A 204 -16.17 -4.69 -28.07
CA TYR A 204 -15.35 -3.47 -28.12
C TYR A 204 -13.85 -3.71 -27.92
N LEU A 205 -13.34 -4.89 -28.32
CA LEU A 205 -11.89 -5.13 -28.45
C LEU A 205 -11.56 -5.51 -29.89
#